data_1636ccc898841ff2df9cc550578fb11d
#
_entry.id   1636ccc898841ff2df9cc550578fb11d
#
_cell.length_a   1.000
_cell.length_b   1.000
_cell.length_c   1.000
_cell.angle_alpha   90.00
_cell.angle_beta   90.00
_cell.angle_gamma   90.00
#
_symmetry.space_group_name_H-M   'P 1'
#
loop_
_entity.id
_entity.type
_entity.pdbx_description
1 polymer ?
#
loop_
_entity_poly.entity_id
_entity_poly.type
_entity_poly.pdbx_seq_one_letter_code
_entity_poly.pdbx_strand_id
1 'polypeptide(L)'
;MKKITIILLIMVGFLVSCTKNFEDFNTDKKRAVEVPGQFLFANAQKALADMYSSTSVNINNWKLFAQYWTETTYTDESNYDVLNRNIGNTLFRIYYRDILNDLKEARRLVELEAADGDEATIAKANKLFIIDLVEVYAYHQLVDIFGDVPYSEALNIENISPVYDDAFTIYKDLLIRAKAAADGLNPAAGSFGADDLMMGGDVAMWKKFANTLIVKMGVAISTVDAGLSKSYVEGAYAGAFGFGEACSFQFLSGANSNPLFQDLIQSGRHDFVPANTIVDMMNGKEDPRREKYFDINGDVYNGGIYGETNPFAQFSHINPRIEEETYAAVMLDYTELAFYLAEAAERGYSVGGDAATWYTNGIRSSMEYWEVPTADADAYLARADVAYATATGNWKQKIGTQAWLAFYVRGLEGWTSYRRLDFPVLNLPPAPDESAEGAVPRRHTYPVNEQTLNKDNNAAAASKIGGDKLSTKIFWDE
;
A
#
# COMPACT_ATOMS: atom_id res chain seq x y z
N MET A 1 -69.89 21.62 -25.40
CA MET A 1 -69.57 21.15 -24.02
C MET A 1 -69.32 19.67 -23.97
N LYS A 2 -70.16 18.76 -24.43
CA LYS A 2 -69.91 17.29 -24.34
C LYS A 2 -68.60 16.79 -25.00
N LYS A 3 -68.12 17.39 -26.10
CA LYS A 3 -66.86 16.99 -26.76
C LYS A 3 -65.61 17.42 -25.97
N ILE A 4 -65.64 18.55 -25.27
CA ILE A 4 -64.54 19.05 -24.46
C ILE A 4 -64.43 18.21 -23.19
N THR A 5 -65.54 17.76 -22.59
CA THR A 5 -65.55 16.90 -21.41
C THR A 5 -64.94 15.50 -21.69
N ILE A 6 -65.22 14.96 -22.91
CA ILE A 6 -64.65 13.66 -23.33
C ILE A 6 -63.13 13.76 -23.55
N ILE A 7 -62.67 14.87 -24.14
CA ILE A 7 -61.21 15.10 -24.33
C ILE A 7 -60.50 15.26 -23.00
N LEU A 8 -61.10 15.96 -22.03
CA LEU A 8 -60.53 16.11 -20.68
C LEU A 8 -60.50 14.76 -19.93
N LEU A 9 -61.51 13.91 -20.07
CA LEU A 9 -61.53 12.57 -19.47
C LEU A 9 -60.48 11.62 -20.08
N ILE A 10 -60.22 11.72 -21.38
CA ILE A 10 -59.18 10.94 -22.06
C ILE A 10 -57.79 11.43 -21.63
N MET A 11 -57.59 12.75 -21.46
CA MET A 11 -56.31 13.33 -21.00
C MET A 11 -55.98 12.95 -19.54
N VAL A 12 -56.97 12.86 -18.66
CA VAL A 12 -56.81 12.40 -17.28
C VAL A 12 -56.47 10.89 -17.23
N GLY A 13 -57.05 10.08 -18.14
CA GLY A 13 -56.73 8.64 -18.26
C GLY A 13 -55.28 8.35 -18.68
N PHE A 14 -54.66 9.25 -19.45
CA PHE A 14 -53.23 9.10 -19.83
C PHE A 14 -52.26 9.49 -18.72
N LEU A 15 -52.67 10.30 -17.74
CA LEU A 15 -51.80 10.71 -16.63
C LEU A 15 -51.62 9.63 -15.52
N VAL A 16 -52.47 8.61 -15.51
CA VAL A 16 -52.43 7.55 -14.48
C VAL A 16 -51.69 6.29 -14.94
N SER A 17 -51.35 6.19 -16.24
CA SER A 17 -50.79 4.96 -16.83
C SER A 17 -49.28 4.78 -16.67
N CYS A 18 -48.53 5.82 -16.29
CA CYS A 18 -47.04 5.76 -16.30
C CYS A 18 -46.40 5.54 -14.95
N THR A 19 -47.14 5.46 -13.84
CA THR A 19 -46.53 5.39 -12.49
C THR A 19 -46.57 4.02 -11.83
N LYS A 20 -47.24 3.03 -12.40
CA LYS A 20 -47.48 1.73 -11.75
C LYS A 20 -46.26 0.85 -11.61
N ASN A 21 -45.15 1.13 -12.28
CA ASN A 21 -43.93 0.30 -12.23
C ASN A 21 -42.65 1.12 -11.99
N PHE A 22 -42.77 2.36 -11.50
CA PHE A 22 -41.58 3.21 -11.29
C PHE A 22 -40.66 2.63 -10.22
N GLU A 23 -41.20 2.01 -9.17
CA GLU A 23 -40.42 1.33 -8.15
C GLU A 23 -39.73 0.07 -8.68
N ASP A 24 -40.41 -0.71 -9.54
CA ASP A 24 -39.84 -1.92 -10.16
C ASP A 24 -38.75 -1.59 -11.19
N PHE A 25 -38.84 -0.47 -11.89
CA PHE A 25 -37.81 -0.02 -12.83
C PHE A 25 -36.61 0.63 -12.15
N ASN A 26 -36.80 1.21 -10.97
CA ASN A 26 -35.74 1.82 -10.16
C ASN A 26 -35.10 0.83 -9.16
N THR A 27 -35.68 -0.36 -8.99
CA THR A 27 -35.08 -1.40 -8.21
C THR A 27 -34.13 -2.22 -9.09
N ASP A 28 -32.83 -2.00 -8.90
CA ASP A 28 -31.82 -2.81 -9.58
C ASP A 28 -31.85 -4.24 -9.03
N LYS A 29 -32.63 -5.10 -9.68
CA LYS A 29 -32.78 -6.53 -9.30
C LYS A 29 -31.47 -7.34 -9.42
N LYS A 30 -30.41 -6.73 -9.96
CA LYS A 30 -29.07 -7.34 -10.05
C LYS A 30 -28.15 -6.92 -8.90
N ARG A 31 -28.52 -5.89 -8.13
CA ARG A 31 -27.82 -5.55 -6.90
C ARG A 31 -28.32 -6.43 -5.76
N ALA A 32 -27.39 -7.10 -5.10
CA ALA A 32 -27.67 -7.77 -3.84
C ALA A 32 -28.16 -6.72 -2.83
N VAL A 33 -29.35 -6.91 -2.27
CA VAL A 33 -29.95 -6.01 -1.26
C VAL A 33 -29.29 -6.24 0.10
N GLU A 34 -28.80 -7.46 0.32
CA GLU A 34 -28.04 -7.88 1.51
C GLU A 34 -26.81 -8.66 1.07
N VAL A 35 -25.64 -8.23 1.50
CA VAL A 35 -24.36 -8.88 1.23
C VAL A 35 -23.80 -9.33 2.58
N PRO A 36 -23.46 -10.62 2.76
CA PRO A 36 -22.78 -11.09 3.96
C PRO A 36 -21.46 -10.35 4.22
N GLY A 37 -21.14 -10.11 5.50
CA GLY A 37 -19.98 -9.30 5.89
C GLY A 37 -18.65 -9.84 5.36
N GLN A 38 -18.51 -11.16 5.22
CA GLN A 38 -17.28 -11.78 4.65
C GLN A 38 -17.02 -11.38 3.19
N PHE A 39 -18.06 -11.13 2.37
CA PHE A 39 -17.85 -10.71 0.99
C PHE A 39 -17.41 -9.24 0.89
N LEU A 40 -17.86 -8.38 1.79
CA LEU A 40 -17.35 -7.02 1.89
C LEU A 40 -15.90 -7.01 2.38
N PHE A 41 -15.57 -7.87 3.36
CA PHE A 41 -14.20 -8.07 3.80
C PHE A 41 -13.29 -8.55 2.65
N ALA A 42 -13.71 -9.55 1.89
CA ALA A 42 -12.97 -10.05 0.71
C ALA A 42 -12.81 -8.96 -0.36
N ASN A 43 -13.87 -8.14 -0.61
CA ASN A 43 -13.79 -7.04 -1.58
C ASN A 43 -12.82 -5.95 -1.13
N ALA A 44 -12.80 -5.59 0.15
CA ALA A 44 -11.85 -4.63 0.70
C ALA A 44 -10.39 -5.11 0.56
N GLN A 45 -10.12 -6.39 0.84
CA GLN A 45 -8.80 -6.99 0.63
C GLN A 45 -8.38 -6.94 -0.86
N LYS A 46 -9.31 -7.27 -1.76
CA LYS A 46 -9.03 -7.20 -3.21
C LYS A 46 -8.78 -5.77 -3.67
N ALA A 47 -9.60 -4.80 -3.25
CA ALA A 47 -9.41 -3.39 -3.61
C ALA A 47 -8.06 -2.86 -3.13
N LEU A 48 -7.63 -3.25 -1.93
CA LEU A 48 -6.32 -2.90 -1.38
C LEU A 48 -5.18 -3.52 -2.19
N ALA A 49 -5.27 -4.81 -2.54
CA ALA A 49 -4.26 -5.51 -3.32
C ALA A 49 -4.19 -5.00 -4.77
N ASP A 50 -5.32 -4.73 -5.41
CA ASP A 50 -5.40 -4.15 -6.76
C ASP A 50 -4.71 -2.77 -6.80
N MET A 51 -5.06 -1.89 -5.87
CA MET A 51 -4.46 -0.56 -5.78
C MET A 51 -2.94 -0.64 -5.53
N TYR A 52 -2.51 -1.51 -4.62
CA TYR A 52 -1.11 -1.68 -4.26
C TYR A 52 -0.26 -2.22 -5.43
N SER A 53 -0.81 -3.16 -6.19
CA SER A 53 -0.13 -3.80 -7.33
C SER A 53 -0.12 -2.93 -8.57
N SER A 54 -1.19 -2.17 -8.85
CA SER A 54 -1.36 -1.43 -10.09
C SER A 54 -0.16 -0.55 -10.42
N THR A 55 0.14 -0.43 -11.70
CA THR A 55 1.09 0.54 -12.24
C THR A 55 0.40 1.61 -13.05
N SER A 56 -0.94 1.58 -13.12
CA SER A 56 -1.71 2.63 -13.76
C SER A 56 -1.50 3.97 -13.05
N VAL A 57 -0.92 4.93 -13.77
CA VAL A 57 -0.71 6.30 -13.27
C VAL A 57 -2.01 7.05 -12.98
N ASN A 58 -3.16 6.48 -13.31
CA ASN A 58 -4.47 6.99 -12.87
C ASN A 58 -4.86 6.52 -11.47
N ILE A 59 -4.12 5.56 -10.89
CA ILE A 59 -4.37 4.97 -9.56
C ILE A 59 -3.29 5.40 -8.59
N ASN A 60 -2.03 5.16 -8.92
CA ASN A 60 -0.89 5.54 -8.10
C ASN A 60 0.37 5.73 -8.96
N ASN A 61 1.40 6.31 -8.38
CA ASN A 61 2.70 6.54 -9.02
C ASN A 61 3.89 6.15 -8.11
N TRP A 62 3.66 5.27 -7.14
CA TRP A 62 4.68 4.94 -6.15
C TRP A 62 5.92 4.25 -6.74
N LYS A 63 5.75 3.42 -7.80
CA LYS A 63 6.89 2.79 -8.50
C LYS A 63 7.75 3.82 -9.23
N LEU A 64 7.14 4.94 -9.66
CA LEU A 64 7.85 6.09 -10.24
C LEU A 64 8.54 6.91 -9.15
N PHE A 65 7.87 7.24 -8.06
CA PHE A 65 8.47 7.95 -6.93
C PHE A 65 9.63 7.19 -6.29
N ALA A 66 9.53 5.86 -6.20
CA ALA A 66 10.63 5.00 -5.78
C ALA A 66 11.72 4.86 -6.84
N GLN A 67 11.50 5.33 -8.06
CA GLN A 67 12.40 5.21 -9.22
C GLN A 67 12.78 3.76 -9.55
N TYR A 68 11.83 2.85 -9.35
CA TYR A 68 11.97 1.49 -9.86
C TYR A 68 11.74 1.43 -11.36
N TRP A 69 10.79 2.24 -11.85
CA TRP A 69 10.45 2.36 -13.26
C TRP A 69 10.48 3.83 -13.70
N THR A 70 10.54 4.03 -15.00
CA THR A 70 10.37 5.31 -15.66
C THR A 70 9.49 5.14 -16.89
N GLU A 71 8.85 6.21 -17.32
CA GLU A 71 7.92 6.19 -18.45
C GLU A 71 8.64 6.22 -19.79
N THR A 72 8.01 5.62 -20.81
CA THR A 72 8.56 5.55 -22.16
C THR A 72 8.21 6.77 -22.98
N THR A 73 7.03 7.36 -22.79
CA THR A 73 6.50 8.47 -23.60
C THR A 73 5.92 9.59 -22.75
N TYR A 74 4.86 9.43 -22.07
CA TYR A 74 4.17 10.47 -21.29
C TYR A 74 4.83 10.57 -19.91
N THR A 75 5.84 11.42 -19.79
CA THR A 75 6.74 11.45 -18.62
C THR A 75 6.27 12.36 -17.48
N ASP A 76 5.00 12.77 -17.49
CA ASP A 76 4.44 13.71 -16.52
C ASP A 76 4.59 13.20 -15.07
N GLU A 77 4.24 11.95 -14.83
CA GLU A 77 4.26 11.36 -13.48
C GLU A 77 5.69 11.05 -13.00
N SER A 78 6.61 10.69 -13.90
CA SER A 78 8.04 10.57 -13.60
C SER A 78 8.68 11.93 -13.32
N ASN A 79 8.08 13.03 -13.79
CA ASN A 79 8.43 14.41 -13.47
C ASN A 79 7.58 14.98 -12.32
N TYR A 80 6.87 14.11 -11.60
CA TYR A 80 6.10 14.43 -10.38
C TYR A 80 4.81 15.23 -10.59
N ASP A 81 4.29 15.36 -11.82
CA ASP A 81 2.96 15.89 -12.04
C ASP A 81 1.88 14.89 -11.62
N VAL A 82 1.31 15.10 -10.46
CA VAL A 82 0.24 14.26 -9.87
C VAL A 82 -1.13 14.93 -9.95
N LEU A 83 -1.19 16.20 -10.31
CA LEU A 83 -2.42 16.99 -10.30
C LEU A 83 -3.23 16.79 -11.57
N ASN A 84 -2.60 16.74 -12.75
CA ASN A 84 -3.30 16.58 -14.02
C ASN A 84 -4.17 15.32 -14.08
N ARG A 85 -3.72 14.21 -13.49
CA ARG A 85 -4.50 12.97 -13.39
C ARG A 85 -5.31 12.85 -12.12
N ASN A 86 -5.20 13.83 -11.23
CA ASN A 86 -5.96 13.87 -9.98
C ASN A 86 -5.79 12.59 -9.13
N ILE A 87 -4.55 12.09 -9.04
CA ILE A 87 -4.20 10.83 -8.38
C ILE A 87 -4.66 10.84 -6.91
N GLY A 88 -4.49 11.96 -6.20
CA GLY A 88 -4.94 12.12 -4.83
C GLY A 88 -6.43 11.80 -4.62
N ASN A 89 -7.32 12.26 -5.54
CA ASN A 89 -8.75 11.93 -5.46
C ASN A 89 -9.01 10.43 -5.67
N THR A 90 -8.29 9.81 -6.60
CA THR A 90 -8.43 8.37 -6.84
C THR A 90 -8.01 7.57 -5.62
N LEU A 91 -6.88 7.92 -5.00
CA LEU A 91 -6.40 7.27 -3.76
C LEU A 91 -7.41 7.43 -2.62
N PHE A 92 -7.89 8.66 -2.33
CA PHE A 92 -8.92 8.88 -1.30
C PHE A 92 -10.18 8.06 -1.58
N ARG A 93 -10.66 8.05 -2.83
CA ARG A 93 -11.83 7.27 -3.23
C ARG A 93 -11.63 5.77 -2.96
N ILE A 94 -10.49 5.20 -3.35
CA ILE A 94 -10.22 3.76 -3.14
C ILE A 94 -10.12 3.46 -1.65
N TYR A 95 -9.32 4.23 -0.89
CA TYR A 95 -9.18 3.98 0.54
C TYR A 95 -10.48 4.16 1.32
N TYR A 96 -11.16 5.30 1.19
CA TYR A 96 -12.34 5.58 2.01
C TYR A 96 -13.59 4.86 1.53
N ARG A 97 -13.84 4.80 0.20
CA ARG A 97 -15.06 4.21 -0.34
C ARG A 97 -14.96 2.70 -0.52
N ASP A 98 -13.86 2.23 -1.14
CA ASP A 98 -13.79 0.85 -1.63
C ASP A 98 -13.15 -0.08 -0.58
N ILE A 99 -12.34 0.44 0.34
CA ILE A 99 -11.66 -0.34 1.38
C ILE A 99 -12.30 -0.09 2.75
N LEU A 100 -12.15 1.10 3.30
CA LEU A 100 -12.53 1.40 4.68
C LEU A 100 -14.05 1.36 4.92
N ASN A 101 -14.87 1.81 3.95
CA ASN A 101 -16.31 1.73 4.07
C ASN A 101 -16.83 0.28 4.01
N ASP A 102 -16.21 -0.56 3.15
CA ASP A 102 -16.54 -1.98 3.10
C ASP A 102 -16.12 -2.70 4.39
N LEU A 103 -14.96 -2.38 4.96
CA LEU A 103 -14.52 -2.91 6.26
C LEU A 103 -15.44 -2.48 7.39
N LYS A 104 -15.87 -1.21 7.42
CA LYS A 104 -16.82 -0.69 8.39
C LYS A 104 -18.15 -1.47 8.34
N GLU A 105 -18.68 -1.68 7.15
CA GLU A 105 -19.95 -2.42 7.00
C GLU A 105 -19.75 -3.92 7.27
N ALA A 106 -18.63 -4.51 6.85
CA ALA A 106 -18.28 -5.89 7.23
C ALA A 106 -18.24 -6.06 8.76
N ARG A 107 -17.63 -5.14 9.50
CA ARG A 107 -17.60 -5.10 10.95
C ARG A 107 -19.03 -5.10 11.53
N ARG A 108 -19.88 -4.17 11.08
CA ARG A 108 -21.25 -4.05 11.53
C ARG A 108 -22.04 -5.36 11.33
N LEU A 109 -21.87 -6.02 10.20
CA LEU A 109 -22.54 -7.29 9.88
C LEU A 109 -22.00 -8.45 10.72
N VAL A 110 -20.69 -8.54 10.93
CA VAL A 110 -20.07 -9.54 11.82
C VAL A 110 -20.53 -9.33 13.27
N GLU A 111 -20.68 -8.09 13.73
CA GLU A 111 -21.21 -7.79 15.08
C GLU A 111 -22.65 -8.29 15.26
N LEU A 112 -23.44 -8.40 14.20
CA LEU A 112 -24.80 -8.94 14.22
C LEU A 112 -24.84 -10.48 14.09
N GLU A 113 -23.73 -11.15 13.74
CA GLU A 113 -23.68 -12.61 13.68
C GLU A 113 -24.00 -13.24 15.05
N ALA A 114 -24.86 -14.25 15.06
CA ALA A 114 -25.05 -15.07 16.25
C ALA A 114 -23.77 -15.85 16.58
N ALA A 115 -23.46 -15.97 17.87
CA ALA A 115 -22.28 -16.71 18.33
C ALA A 115 -22.71 -17.62 19.51
N ASP A 116 -23.09 -18.84 19.17
CA ASP A 116 -23.55 -19.81 20.15
C ASP A 116 -22.38 -20.70 20.61
N GLY A 117 -21.98 -20.54 21.86
CA GLY A 117 -20.89 -21.26 22.50
C GLY A 117 -19.52 -20.58 22.35
N ASP A 118 -18.53 -21.13 23.04
CA ASP A 118 -17.22 -20.51 23.20
C ASP A 118 -16.46 -20.42 21.87
N GLU A 119 -16.48 -21.48 21.05
CA GLU A 119 -15.77 -21.50 19.76
C GLU A 119 -16.31 -20.45 18.79
N ALA A 120 -17.65 -20.34 18.66
CA ALA A 120 -18.28 -19.34 17.81
C ALA A 120 -18.02 -17.91 18.30
N THR A 121 -17.99 -17.72 19.62
CA THR A 121 -17.66 -16.42 20.23
C THR A 121 -16.21 -16.01 19.93
N ILE A 122 -15.27 -16.94 20.05
CA ILE A 122 -13.85 -16.69 19.70
C ILE A 122 -13.72 -16.42 18.20
N ALA A 123 -14.35 -17.23 17.33
CA ALA A 123 -14.29 -17.03 15.88
C ALA A 123 -14.84 -15.66 15.46
N LYS A 124 -15.94 -15.22 16.03
CA LYS A 124 -16.48 -13.88 15.81
C LYS A 124 -15.53 -12.79 16.27
N ALA A 125 -14.90 -12.93 17.43
CA ALA A 125 -13.90 -12.00 17.94
C ALA A 125 -12.66 -11.95 17.01
N ASN A 126 -12.19 -13.11 16.52
CA ASN A 126 -11.10 -13.18 15.54
C ASN A 126 -11.44 -12.41 14.26
N LYS A 127 -12.65 -12.56 13.71
CA LYS A 127 -13.12 -11.80 12.54
C LYS A 127 -13.03 -10.30 12.78
N LEU A 128 -13.50 -9.82 13.93
CA LEU A 128 -13.48 -8.40 14.29
C LEU A 128 -12.06 -7.85 14.41
N PHE A 129 -11.14 -8.60 15.05
CA PHE A 129 -9.72 -8.21 15.12
C PHE A 129 -9.03 -8.21 13.75
N ILE A 130 -9.37 -9.14 12.87
CA ILE A 130 -8.81 -9.20 11.52
C ILE A 130 -9.30 -8.01 10.69
N ILE A 131 -10.58 -7.66 10.74
CA ILE A 131 -11.10 -6.43 10.11
C ILE A 131 -10.33 -5.23 10.64
N ASP A 132 -10.15 -5.14 11.96
CA ASP A 132 -9.43 -4.03 12.58
C ASP A 132 -7.98 -3.92 12.08
N LEU A 133 -7.28 -5.03 11.91
CA LEU A 133 -5.93 -5.05 11.38
C LEU A 133 -5.85 -4.56 9.92
N VAL A 134 -6.82 -4.92 9.08
CA VAL A 134 -6.87 -4.42 7.70
C VAL A 134 -7.20 -2.92 7.67
N GLU A 135 -8.08 -2.43 8.55
CA GLU A 135 -8.33 -0.99 8.73
C GLU A 135 -7.05 -0.26 9.18
N VAL A 136 -6.36 -0.78 10.19
CA VAL A 136 -5.08 -0.23 10.69
C VAL A 136 -4.05 -0.17 9.56
N TYR A 137 -3.94 -1.24 8.77
CA TYR A 137 -3.03 -1.29 7.64
C TYR A 137 -3.38 -0.25 6.56
N ALA A 138 -4.66 -0.07 6.25
CA ALA A 138 -5.11 0.92 5.28
C ALA A 138 -4.88 2.37 5.77
N TYR A 139 -5.20 2.66 7.04
CA TYR A 139 -4.99 4.00 7.59
C TYR A 139 -3.51 4.36 7.74
N HIS A 140 -2.65 3.40 8.13
CA HIS A 140 -1.22 3.69 8.21
C HIS A 140 -0.66 4.07 6.83
N GLN A 141 -1.10 3.39 5.75
CA GLN A 141 -0.71 3.76 4.39
C GLN A 141 -1.23 5.15 4.00
N LEU A 142 -2.50 5.48 4.33
CA LEU A 142 -3.04 6.82 4.10
C LEU A 142 -2.18 7.90 4.75
N VAL A 143 -1.80 7.69 6.02
CA VAL A 143 -0.94 8.63 6.74
C VAL A 143 0.45 8.72 6.12
N ASP A 144 1.02 7.60 5.70
CA ASP A 144 2.33 7.56 5.04
C ASP A 144 2.32 8.24 3.66
N ILE A 145 1.17 8.30 3.01
CA ILE A 145 1.01 8.96 1.71
C ILE A 145 0.74 10.46 1.86
N PHE A 146 -0.13 10.87 2.78
CA PHE A 146 -0.68 12.22 2.85
C PHE A 146 -0.29 13.03 4.10
N GLY A 147 0.13 12.38 5.18
CA GLY A 147 0.28 13.00 6.51
C GLY A 147 -1.05 13.02 7.27
N ASP A 148 -1.51 14.20 7.70
CA ASP A 148 -2.83 14.36 8.35
C ASP A 148 -3.95 13.95 7.39
N VAL A 149 -4.93 13.18 7.87
CA VAL A 149 -6.05 12.68 7.06
C VAL A 149 -7.33 12.60 7.90
N PRO A 150 -8.53 12.61 7.28
CA PRO A 150 -9.76 12.31 8.00
C PRO A 150 -9.71 10.92 8.66
N TYR A 151 -9.90 10.84 9.98
CA TYR A 151 -9.83 9.60 10.75
C TYR A 151 -10.98 9.47 11.75
N SER A 152 -11.01 10.29 12.80
CA SER A 152 -11.96 10.16 13.89
C SER A 152 -13.42 10.43 13.47
N GLU A 153 -13.63 11.29 12.50
CA GLU A 153 -14.94 11.67 11.96
C GLU A 153 -15.22 11.04 10.58
N ALA A 154 -14.27 10.28 10.05
CA ALA A 154 -14.39 9.68 8.72
C ALA A 154 -15.52 8.64 8.65
N LEU A 155 -16.06 8.42 7.43
CA LEU A 155 -17.08 7.41 7.14
C LEU A 155 -18.39 7.63 7.91
N ASN A 156 -18.64 8.82 8.43
CA ASN A 156 -19.90 9.19 9.07
C ASN A 156 -20.79 9.95 8.08
N ILE A 157 -21.86 9.33 7.61
CA ILE A 157 -22.78 9.92 6.63
C ILE A 157 -23.46 11.21 7.14
N GLU A 158 -23.57 11.39 8.47
CA GLU A 158 -24.11 12.59 9.09
C GLU A 158 -23.10 13.74 9.12
N ASN A 159 -21.79 13.45 8.90
CA ASN A 159 -20.71 14.43 8.83
C ASN A 159 -20.00 14.37 7.48
N ILE A 160 -20.46 15.18 6.54
CA ILE A 160 -19.92 15.25 5.17
C ILE A 160 -18.63 16.08 5.05
N SER A 161 -18.20 16.72 6.11
CA SER A 161 -16.99 17.55 6.16
C SER A 161 -16.14 17.18 7.38
N PRO A 162 -15.54 15.98 7.40
CA PRO A 162 -14.76 15.51 8.53
C PRO A 162 -13.49 16.34 8.71
N VAL A 163 -13.04 16.50 9.96
CA VAL A 163 -11.74 17.08 10.27
C VAL A 163 -10.60 16.18 9.82
N TYR A 164 -9.43 16.79 9.58
CA TYR A 164 -8.19 16.05 9.37
C TYR A 164 -7.49 15.90 10.71
N ASP A 165 -7.33 14.65 11.13
CA ASP A 165 -6.66 14.32 12.38
C ASP A 165 -5.14 14.40 12.22
N ASP A 166 -4.46 14.67 13.31
CA ASP A 166 -3.02 14.73 13.39
C ASP A 166 -2.39 13.34 13.12
N ALA A 167 -1.48 13.27 12.17
CA ALA A 167 -0.87 12.04 11.69
C ALA A 167 -0.20 11.21 12.82
N PHE A 168 0.51 11.86 13.74
CA PHE A 168 1.12 11.17 14.88
C PHE A 168 0.07 10.67 15.88
N THR A 169 -1.01 11.42 16.06
CA THR A 169 -2.14 11.00 16.91
C THR A 169 -2.85 9.79 16.32
N ILE A 170 -3.06 9.77 14.99
CA ILE A 170 -3.56 8.58 14.29
C ILE A 170 -2.64 7.39 14.53
N TYR A 171 -1.34 7.54 14.32
CA TYR A 171 -0.36 6.45 14.48
C TYR A 171 -0.36 5.85 15.90
N LYS A 172 -0.53 6.68 16.92
CA LYS A 172 -0.66 6.19 18.31
C LYS A 172 -1.90 5.33 18.50
N ASP A 173 -3.04 5.73 17.93
CA ASP A 173 -4.27 4.92 17.98
C ASP A 173 -4.13 3.63 17.19
N LEU A 174 -3.55 3.68 15.99
CA LEU A 174 -3.28 2.49 15.16
C LEU A 174 -2.37 1.48 15.89
N LEU A 175 -1.36 1.93 16.62
CA LEU A 175 -0.51 1.07 17.45
C LEU A 175 -1.28 0.42 18.59
N ILE A 176 -2.18 1.15 19.26
CA ILE A 176 -3.05 0.62 20.31
C ILE A 176 -3.98 -0.45 19.73
N ARG A 177 -4.61 -0.19 18.59
CA ARG A 177 -5.54 -1.10 17.90
C ARG A 177 -4.81 -2.37 17.45
N ALA A 178 -3.65 -2.23 16.78
CA ALA A 178 -2.85 -3.37 16.34
C ALA A 178 -2.41 -4.25 17.52
N LYS A 179 -2.03 -3.63 18.64
CA LYS A 179 -1.66 -4.36 19.85
C LYS A 179 -2.86 -5.09 20.46
N ALA A 180 -4.00 -4.46 20.53
CA ALA A 180 -5.24 -5.09 21.02
C ALA A 180 -5.60 -6.31 20.16
N ALA A 181 -5.47 -6.22 18.84
CA ALA A 181 -5.69 -7.33 17.93
C ALA A 181 -4.64 -8.45 18.13
N ALA A 182 -3.35 -8.11 18.24
CA ALA A 182 -2.29 -9.09 18.52
C ALA A 182 -2.52 -9.85 19.82
N ASP A 183 -2.98 -9.16 20.87
CA ASP A 183 -3.28 -9.79 22.17
C ASP A 183 -4.56 -10.63 22.09
N GLY A 184 -5.61 -10.16 21.41
CA GLY A 184 -6.95 -10.75 21.38
C GLY A 184 -7.13 -11.90 20.38
N LEU A 185 -6.36 -11.96 19.30
CA LEU A 185 -6.43 -13.06 18.33
C LEU A 185 -6.12 -14.40 18.98
N ASN A 186 -7.06 -15.35 18.85
CA ASN A 186 -6.99 -16.67 19.46
C ASN A 186 -7.06 -17.79 18.41
N PRO A 187 -5.92 -18.45 18.10
CA PRO A 187 -5.87 -19.54 17.12
C PRO A 187 -6.62 -20.82 17.49
N ALA A 188 -7.24 -20.88 18.69
CA ALA A 188 -8.08 -22.02 19.09
C ALA A 188 -9.42 -22.08 18.33
N ALA A 189 -9.79 -21.01 17.63
CA ALA A 189 -10.96 -20.99 16.73
C ALA A 189 -10.61 -20.36 15.38
N GLY A 190 -11.49 -20.56 14.38
CA GLY A 190 -11.31 -20.00 13.04
C GLY A 190 -11.62 -18.51 12.93
N SER A 191 -11.75 -18.04 11.69
CA SER A 191 -12.13 -16.68 11.33
C SER A 191 -12.97 -16.65 10.05
N PHE A 192 -12.54 -15.97 9.00
CA PHE A 192 -13.22 -15.88 7.69
C PHE A 192 -13.02 -17.12 6.79
N GLY A 193 -12.10 -18.03 7.11
CA GLY A 193 -11.78 -19.17 6.26
C GLY A 193 -11.37 -18.73 4.85
N ALA A 194 -12.00 -19.33 3.82
CA ALA A 194 -11.68 -19.06 2.42
C ALA A 194 -12.05 -17.64 1.94
N ASP A 195 -12.87 -16.91 2.68
CA ASP A 195 -13.19 -15.50 2.35
C ASP A 195 -12.09 -14.52 2.80
N ASP A 196 -11.09 -15.00 3.55
CA ASP A 196 -9.85 -14.30 3.81
C ASP A 196 -8.84 -14.57 2.67
N LEU A 197 -8.77 -13.64 1.74
CA LEU A 197 -7.97 -13.76 0.51
C LEU A 197 -6.47 -13.52 0.75
N MET A 198 -6.07 -13.02 1.92
CA MET A 198 -4.67 -12.71 2.25
C MET A 198 -3.99 -13.82 3.05
N MET A 199 -4.69 -14.42 4.02
CA MET A 199 -4.13 -15.41 4.95
C MET A 199 -4.93 -16.72 5.00
N GLY A 200 -5.99 -16.88 4.18
CA GLY A 200 -6.82 -18.09 4.15
C GLY A 200 -7.50 -18.44 5.47
N GLY A 201 -7.73 -17.45 6.32
CA GLY A 201 -8.36 -17.63 7.63
C GLY A 201 -7.39 -18.07 8.73
N ASP A 202 -6.08 -18.09 8.50
CA ASP A 202 -5.08 -18.47 9.50
C ASP A 202 -4.90 -17.37 10.57
N VAL A 203 -5.53 -17.58 11.71
CA VAL A 203 -5.51 -16.66 12.86
C VAL A 203 -4.10 -16.52 13.45
N ALA A 204 -3.28 -17.58 13.41
CA ALA A 204 -1.92 -17.51 13.93
C ALA A 204 -1.04 -16.62 13.03
N MET A 205 -1.22 -16.69 11.72
CA MET A 205 -0.54 -15.80 10.77
C MET A 205 -1.04 -14.34 10.91
N TRP A 206 -2.34 -14.10 11.14
CA TRP A 206 -2.84 -12.76 11.45
C TRP A 206 -2.24 -12.17 12.73
N LYS A 207 -2.03 -13.00 13.74
CA LYS A 207 -1.34 -12.57 14.96
C LYS A 207 0.11 -12.16 14.71
N LYS A 208 0.82 -12.88 13.86
CA LYS A 208 2.17 -12.52 13.41
C LYS A 208 2.17 -11.25 12.55
N PHE A 209 1.19 -11.11 11.66
CA PHE A 209 0.98 -9.88 10.89
C PHE A 209 0.80 -8.66 11.80
N ALA A 210 -0.05 -8.77 12.84
CA ALA A 210 -0.27 -7.70 13.79
C ALA A 210 1.05 -7.27 14.47
N ASN A 211 1.84 -8.22 14.95
CA ASN A 211 3.12 -7.94 15.58
C ASN A 211 4.13 -7.33 14.59
N THR A 212 4.16 -7.81 13.34
CA THR A 212 5.01 -7.24 12.28
C THR A 212 4.62 -5.80 11.97
N LEU A 213 3.31 -5.52 11.88
CA LEU A 213 2.79 -4.18 11.63
C LEU A 213 3.10 -3.23 12.81
N ILE A 214 3.04 -3.71 14.05
CA ILE A 214 3.46 -2.96 15.24
C ILE A 214 4.95 -2.60 15.16
N VAL A 215 5.82 -3.54 14.75
CA VAL A 215 7.25 -3.24 14.56
C VAL A 215 7.43 -2.17 13.48
N LYS A 216 6.78 -2.31 12.32
CA LYS A 216 6.83 -1.32 11.22
C LYS A 216 6.43 0.07 11.70
N MET A 217 5.24 0.22 12.26
CA MET A 217 4.73 1.51 12.75
C MET A 217 5.56 2.03 13.95
N GLY A 218 5.98 1.12 14.83
CA GLY A 218 6.81 1.46 15.97
C GLY A 218 8.16 2.05 15.56
N VAL A 219 8.83 1.46 14.57
CA VAL A 219 10.10 2.01 14.05
C VAL A 219 9.87 3.34 13.32
N ALA A 220 8.76 3.50 12.61
CA ALA A 220 8.43 4.76 11.92
C ALA A 220 8.39 5.96 12.87
N ILE A 221 7.88 5.80 14.09
CA ILE A 221 7.78 6.89 15.09
C ILE A 221 9.06 7.09 15.92
N SER A 222 10.15 6.38 15.62
CA SER A 222 11.36 6.37 16.46
C SER A 222 12.05 7.71 16.62
N THR A 223 11.87 8.62 15.68
CA THR A 223 12.43 9.98 15.69
C THR A 223 11.50 10.96 16.40
N VAL A 224 10.21 10.67 16.43
CA VAL A 224 9.18 11.53 17.05
C VAL A 224 8.99 11.19 18.54
N ASP A 225 8.95 9.90 18.87
CA ASP A 225 8.84 9.39 20.24
C ASP A 225 9.62 8.09 20.40
N ALA A 226 10.91 8.22 20.71
CA ALA A 226 11.82 7.09 20.87
C ALA A 226 11.42 6.14 22.01
N GLY A 227 10.79 6.66 23.08
CA GLY A 227 10.34 5.86 24.23
C GLY A 227 9.18 4.96 23.85
N LEU A 228 8.15 5.54 23.20
CA LEU A 228 6.99 4.82 22.70
C LEU A 228 7.39 3.79 21.63
N SER A 229 8.21 4.23 20.66
CA SER A 229 8.79 3.37 19.62
C SER A 229 9.45 2.12 20.22
N LYS A 230 10.40 2.33 21.13
CA LYS A 230 11.12 1.24 21.79
C LYS A 230 10.17 0.25 22.48
N SER A 231 9.19 0.77 23.22
CA SER A 231 8.22 -0.07 23.96
C SER A 231 7.42 -0.99 23.03
N TYR A 232 6.89 -0.45 21.93
CA TYR A 232 6.13 -1.24 20.97
C TYR A 232 6.99 -2.25 20.21
N VAL A 233 8.16 -1.82 19.72
CA VAL A 233 9.05 -2.69 18.93
C VAL A 233 9.59 -3.84 19.78
N GLU A 234 10.10 -3.58 20.99
CA GLU A 234 10.59 -4.62 21.89
C GLU A 234 9.48 -5.56 22.38
N GLY A 235 8.25 -5.05 22.48
CA GLY A 235 7.09 -5.87 22.87
C GLY A 235 6.57 -6.78 21.77
N ALA A 236 6.79 -6.46 20.49
CA ALA A 236 6.16 -7.14 19.36
C ALA A 236 7.12 -8.04 18.55
N TYR A 237 8.41 -7.73 18.47
CA TYR A 237 9.34 -8.38 17.53
C TYR A 237 9.36 -9.90 17.63
N ALA A 238 9.27 -10.46 18.84
CA ALA A 238 9.34 -11.90 19.06
C ALA A 238 8.10 -12.67 18.56
N GLY A 239 6.95 -11.99 18.43
CA GLY A 239 5.71 -12.53 17.89
C GLY A 239 5.47 -12.21 16.42
N ALA A 240 6.40 -11.52 15.74
CA ALA A 240 6.28 -11.10 14.35
C ALA A 240 6.58 -12.27 13.38
N PHE A 241 6.54 -12.01 12.07
CA PHE A 241 6.85 -13.00 11.04
C PHE A 241 8.22 -13.65 11.22
N GLY A 242 8.30 -14.95 11.00
CA GLY A 242 9.56 -15.68 10.85
C GLY A 242 10.05 -15.66 9.40
N PHE A 243 11.28 -16.14 9.19
CA PHE A 243 11.89 -16.22 7.86
C PHE A 243 11.00 -16.98 6.87
N GLY A 244 10.75 -16.38 5.68
CA GLY A 244 9.89 -16.91 4.65
C GLY A 244 8.37 -16.70 4.87
N GLU A 245 7.95 -16.07 5.98
CA GLU A 245 6.55 -15.76 6.23
C GLU A 245 6.16 -14.38 5.67
N ALA A 246 4.94 -14.32 5.12
CA ALA A 246 4.39 -13.11 4.52
C ALA A 246 2.86 -13.08 4.57
N CYS A 247 2.30 -11.88 4.51
CA CYS A 247 0.92 -11.62 4.12
C CYS A 247 0.91 -11.28 2.64
N SER A 248 0.23 -12.07 1.84
CA SER A 248 0.18 -11.89 0.39
C SER A 248 -1.22 -12.12 -0.15
N PHE A 249 -1.60 -11.33 -1.16
CA PHE A 249 -2.82 -11.55 -1.92
C PHE A 249 -2.48 -12.29 -3.20
N GLN A 250 -3.02 -13.50 -3.36
CA GLN A 250 -2.81 -14.31 -4.56
C GLN A 250 -3.85 -13.96 -5.62
N PHE A 251 -3.40 -13.40 -6.76
CA PHE A 251 -4.27 -13.17 -7.90
C PHE A 251 -4.60 -14.47 -8.64
N LEU A 252 -5.72 -14.45 -9.38
CA LEU A 252 -6.21 -15.55 -10.17
C LEU A 252 -6.18 -15.17 -11.65
N SER A 253 -6.27 -16.16 -12.55
CA SER A 253 -6.37 -15.86 -13.98
C SER A 253 -7.72 -15.24 -14.37
N GLY A 254 -7.75 -14.55 -15.49
CA GLY A 254 -8.96 -13.94 -16.07
C GLY A 254 -9.40 -12.66 -15.37
N ALA A 255 -10.66 -12.58 -14.97
CA ALA A 255 -11.25 -11.37 -14.42
C ALA A 255 -10.64 -10.89 -13.08
N ASN A 256 -9.91 -11.78 -12.41
CA ASN A 256 -9.23 -11.49 -11.13
C ASN A 256 -7.70 -11.53 -11.27
N SER A 257 -7.18 -11.26 -12.47
CA SER A 257 -5.76 -11.18 -12.76
C SER A 257 -5.10 -9.98 -12.09
N ASN A 258 -3.79 -10.09 -11.87
CA ASN A 258 -2.98 -9.02 -11.31
C ASN A 258 -3.07 -7.75 -12.18
N PRO A 259 -3.30 -6.57 -11.62
CA PRO A 259 -3.27 -5.31 -12.34
C PRO A 259 -1.99 -5.06 -13.14
N LEU A 260 -0.83 -5.57 -12.70
CA LEU A 260 0.41 -5.50 -13.48
C LEU A 260 0.27 -6.19 -14.84
N PHE A 261 -0.29 -7.40 -14.86
CA PHE A 261 -0.59 -8.10 -16.11
C PHE A 261 -1.56 -7.29 -16.98
N GLN A 262 -2.60 -6.72 -16.39
CA GLN A 262 -3.59 -5.92 -17.11
C GLN A 262 -2.94 -4.67 -17.73
N ASP A 263 -2.12 -3.96 -16.96
CA ASP A 263 -1.49 -2.71 -17.37
C ASP A 263 -0.33 -2.93 -18.34
N LEU A 264 0.51 -3.94 -18.16
CA LEU A 264 1.75 -4.15 -18.92
C LEU A 264 1.57 -5.06 -20.13
N ILE A 265 0.69 -6.10 -20.02
CA ILE A 265 0.53 -7.13 -21.05
C ILE A 265 -0.81 -7.03 -21.76
N GLN A 266 -1.93 -7.11 -21.02
CA GLN A 266 -3.26 -7.16 -21.61
C GLN A 266 -3.63 -5.87 -22.35
N SER A 267 -3.16 -4.71 -21.87
CA SER A 267 -3.37 -3.42 -22.53
C SER A 267 -2.67 -3.30 -23.89
N GLY A 268 -1.63 -4.12 -24.12
CA GLY A 268 -0.75 -4.01 -25.29
C GLY A 268 0.13 -2.75 -25.28
N ARG A 269 0.22 -2.04 -24.15
CA ARG A 269 1.00 -0.82 -23.99
C ARG A 269 2.39 -1.12 -23.44
N HIS A 270 3.33 -0.28 -23.80
CA HIS A 270 4.72 -0.34 -23.34
C HIS A 270 5.08 0.98 -22.64
N ASP A 271 4.34 1.31 -21.59
CA ASP A 271 4.41 2.62 -20.94
C ASP A 271 5.62 2.77 -20.01
N PHE A 272 6.24 1.66 -19.59
CA PHE A 272 7.32 1.67 -18.60
C PHE A 272 8.51 0.82 -19.02
N VAL A 273 9.68 1.25 -18.54
CA VAL A 273 10.92 0.47 -18.49
C VAL A 273 11.54 0.61 -17.09
N PRO A 274 12.40 -0.31 -16.65
CA PRO A 274 13.18 -0.11 -15.42
C PRO A 274 13.97 1.19 -15.48
N ALA A 275 13.99 1.97 -14.40
CA ALA A 275 14.74 3.22 -14.35
C ALA A 275 16.25 2.96 -14.22
N ASN A 276 17.05 3.83 -14.82
CA ASN A 276 18.52 3.78 -14.68
C ASN A 276 18.96 3.85 -13.22
N THR A 277 18.20 4.52 -12.34
CA THR A 277 18.46 4.60 -10.90
C THR A 277 18.64 3.22 -10.27
N ILE A 278 17.73 2.28 -10.53
CA ILE A 278 17.83 0.93 -9.96
C ILE A 278 18.76 0.03 -10.78
N VAL A 279 18.72 0.13 -12.11
CA VAL A 279 19.53 -0.75 -12.98
C VAL A 279 21.00 -0.49 -12.79
N ASP A 280 21.45 0.77 -12.78
CA ASP A 280 22.85 1.14 -12.60
C ASP A 280 23.38 0.75 -11.22
N MET A 281 22.53 0.90 -10.17
CA MET A 281 22.90 0.48 -8.82
C MET A 281 23.11 -1.04 -8.73
N MET A 282 22.19 -1.82 -9.32
CA MET A 282 22.31 -3.28 -9.34
C MET A 282 23.47 -3.76 -10.21
N ASN A 283 23.76 -3.07 -11.31
CA ASN A 283 24.94 -3.32 -12.13
C ASN A 283 26.23 -3.07 -11.35
N GLY A 284 26.34 -1.94 -10.66
CA GLY A 284 27.51 -1.58 -9.86
C GLY A 284 27.78 -2.54 -8.71
N LYS A 285 26.71 -3.10 -8.12
CA LYS A 285 26.79 -4.08 -7.03
C LYS A 285 26.86 -5.52 -7.51
N GLU A 286 26.78 -5.77 -8.81
CA GLU A 286 26.63 -7.13 -9.38
C GLU A 286 25.55 -7.94 -8.62
N ASP A 287 24.41 -7.28 -8.34
CA ASP A 287 23.33 -7.84 -7.54
C ASP A 287 22.66 -9.00 -8.31
N PRO A 288 22.65 -10.23 -7.79
CA PRO A 288 22.10 -11.38 -8.50
C PRO A 288 20.58 -11.32 -8.67
N ARG A 289 19.86 -10.47 -7.93
CA ARG A 289 18.42 -10.23 -8.15
C ARG A 289 18.15 -9.51 -9.48
N ARG A 290 19.15 -8.88 -10.07
CA ARG A 290 19.03 -8.12 -11.33
C ARG A 290 18.38 -8.95 -12.45
N GLU A 291 18.80 -10.19 -12.63
CA GLU A 291 18.23 -11.11 -13.64
C GLU A 291 16.80 -11.57 -13.33
N LYS A 292 16.35 -11.37 -12.10
CA LYS A 292 14.98 -11.67 -11.66
C LYS A 292 14.07 -10.45 -11.75
N TYR A 293 14.65 -9.25 -11.73
CA TYR A 293 13.94 -7.98 -11.80
C TYR A 293 13.74 -7.53 -13.25
N PHE A 294 14.75 -7.75 -14.09
CA PHE A 294 14.79 -7.21 -15.44
C PHE A 294 15.02 -8.30 -16.48
N ASP A 295 14.45 -8.09 -17.67
CA ASP A 295 14.81 -8.80 -18.86
C ASP A 295 15.95 -8.06 -19.56
N ILE A 296 16.94 -8.83 -20.03
CA ILE A 296 18.17 -8.26 -20.61
C ILE A 296 17.90 -7.69 -22.01
N ASN A 297 18.49 -6.56 -22.34
CA ASN A 297 18.44 -5.99 -23.69
C ASN A 297 19.79 -6.24 -24.41
N GLY A 298 19.77 -7.15 -25.36
CA GLY A 298 21.02 -7.63 -25.97
C GLY A 298 21.92 -8.34 -24.96
N ASP A 299 23.09 -7.79 -24.69
CA ASP A 299 24.08 -8.36 -23.75
C ASP A 299 24.20 -7.56 -22.45
N VAL A 300 23.34 -6.56 -22.23
CA VAL A 300 23.46 -5.63 -21.10
C VAL A 300 22.13 -5.37 -20.41
N TYR A 301 22.19 -5.06 -19.11
CA TYR A 301 21.09 -4.44 -18.39
C TYR A 301 21.27 -2.93 -18.46
N ASN A 302 20.34 -2.23 -19.11
CA ASN A 302 20.32 -0.78 -19.22
C ASN A 302 18.94 -0.23 -18.87
N GLY A 303 18.89 0.68 -17.94
CA GLY A 303 17.65 1.34 -17.50
C GLY A 303 17.36 2.58 -18.32
N GLY A 304 16.07 2.90 -18.48
CA GLY A 304 15.63 4.17 -19.06
C GLY A 304 16.05 5.36 -18.19
N ILE A 305 16.37 6.49 -18.78
CA ILE A 305 16.75 7.70 -18.07
C ILE A 305 15.52 8.24 -17.34
N TYR A 306 15.61 8.35 -16.03
CA TYR A 306 14.47 8.72 -15.20
C TYR A 306 13.92 10.11 -15.55
N GLY A 307 12.62 10.18 -15.83
CA GLY A 307 11.91 11.41 -16.19
C GLY A 307 12.08 11.87 -17.65
N GLU A 308 12.86 11.14 -18.47
CA GLU A 308 12.98 11.40 -19.92
C GLU A 308 12.13 10.44 -20.74
N THR A 309 11.96 10.75 -22.01
CA THR A 309 11.34 9.84 -22.99
C THR A 309 12.29 8.68 -23.29
N ASN A 310 11.81 7.46 -23.14
CA ASN A 310 12.61 6.25 -23.24
C ASN A 310 12.01 5.28 -24.28
N PRO A 311 12.52 5.22 -25.53
CA PRO A 311 12.02 4.27 -26.51
C PRO A 311 12.14 2.82 -26.00
N PHE A 312 11.01 2.13 -25.82
CA PHE A 312 10.91 0.82 -25.17
C PHE A 312 11.97 -0.20 -25.66
N ALA A 313 12.16 -0.29 -27.00
CA ALA A 313 13.08 -1.26 -27.59
C ALA A 313 14.58 -1.00 -27.31
N GLN A 314 14.93 0.13 -26.69
CA GLN A 314 16.33 0.50 -26.44
C GLN A 314 16.79 0.15 -25.01
N PHE A 315 15.89 -0.23 -24.13
CA PHE A 315 16.16 -0.45 -22.71
C PHE A 315 15.81 -1.86 -22.29
N SER A 316 16.29 -2.27 -21.13
CA SER A 316 15.85 -3.49 -20.45
C SER A 316 14.38 -3.41 -20.12
N HIS A 317 13.70 -4.56 -20.03
CA HIS A 317 12.28 -4.63 -19.72
C HIS A 317 12.07 -5.17 -18.31
N ILE A 318 10.84 -5.07 -17.82
CA ILE A 318 10.39 -5.71 -16.58
C ILE A 318 10.43 -7.22 -16.82
N ASN A 319 10.87 -7.98 -15.82
CA ASN A 319 10.97 -9.44 -15.97
C ASN A 319 9.57 -10.06 -16.15
N PRO A 320 9.37 -10.97 -17.13
CA PRO A 320 8.07 -11.59 -17.41
C PRO A 320 7.40 -12.28 -16.22
N ARG A 321 8.16 -12.74 -15.21
CA ARG A 321 7.61 -13.29 -13.97
C ARG A 321 6.69 -12.30 -13.24
N ILE A 322 7.05 -11.02 -13.27
CA ILE A 322 6.28 -9.93 -12.62
C ILE A 322 4.99 -9.63 -13.39
N GLU A 323 4.99 -9.96 -14.66
CA GLU A 323 3.89 -9.72 -15.61
C GLU A 323 2.91 -10.89 -15.70
N GLU A 324 3.04 -11.93 -14.87
CA GLU A 324 2.12 -13.06 -14.85
C GLU A 324 0.74 -12.66 -14.29
N GLU A 325 -0.34 -13.23 -14.86
CA GLU A 325 -1.72 -12.99 -14.39
C GLU A 325 -1.90 -13.25 -12.89
N THR A 326 -1.17 -14.23 -12.38
CA THR A 326 -1.30 -14.72 -11.00
C THR A 326 -0.18 -14.23 -10.07
N TYR A 327 0.66 -13.29 -10.52
CA TYR A 327 1.72 -12.75 -9.67
C TYR A 327 1.14 -12.17 -8.37
N ALA A 328 1.61 -12.65 -7.20
CA ALA A 328 1.03 -12.28 -5.91
C ALA A 328 1.45 -10.86 -5.48
N ALA A 329 0.53 -10.15 -4.82
CA ALA A 329 0.85 -8.91 -4.12
C ALA A 329 1.33 -9.21 -2.70
N VAL A 330 2.59 -8.91 -2.40
CA VAL A 330 3.14 -9.01 -1.04
C VAL A 330 2.77 -7.74 -0.28
N MET A 331 1.91 -7.85 0.73
CA MET A 331 1.45 -6.73 1.54
C MET A 331 2.42 -6.40 2.68
N LEU A 332 2.92 -7.43 3.36
CA LEU A 332 3.88 -7.32 4.46
C LEU A 332 4.61 -8.64 4.63
N ASP A 333 5.92 -8.63 4.77
CA ASP A 333 6.74 -9.84 4.84
C ASP A 333 7.89 -9.77 5.85
N TYR A 334 8.55 -10.90 6.03
CA TYR A 334 9.75 -10.98 6.86
C TYR A 334 10.91 -10.15 6.31
N THR A 335 11.02 -9.96 5.00
CA THR A 335 12.08 -9.13 4.40
C THR A 335 12.00 -7.70 4.93
N GLU A 336 10.80 -7.15 4.93
CA GLU A 336 10.53 -5.81 5.44
C GLU A 336 10.78 -5.72 6.95
N LEU A 337 10.25 -6.70 7.71
CA LEU A 337 10.48 -6.82 9.15
C LEU A 337 11.98 -6.81 9.50
N ALA A 338 12.78 -7.59 8.78
CA ALA A 338 14.21 -7.72 9.08
C ALA A 338 14.94 -6.38 8.92
N PHE A 339 14.61 -5.56 7.91
CA PHE A 339 15.20 -4.23 7.77
C PHE A 339 14.73 -3.26 8.87
N TYR A 340 13.47 -3.33 9.31
CA TYR A 340 13.04 -2.56 10.49
C TYR A 340 13.73 -2.99 11.78
N LEU A 341 13.97 -4.29 11.96
CA LEU A 341 14.72 -4.79 13.13
C LEU A 341 16.21 -4.42 13.07
N ALA A 342 16.81 -4.37 11.87
CA ALA A 342 18.16 -3.84 11.70
C ALA A 342 18.25 -2.37 12.15
N GLU A 343 17.31 -1.54 11.74
CA GLU A 343 17.22 -0.16 12.20
C GLU A 343 16.96 -0.05 13.70
N ALA A 344 16.04 -0.84 14.25
CA ALA A 344 15.75 -0.87 15.67
C ALA A 344 17.01 -1.24 16.51
N ALA A 345 17.81 -2.19 16.03
CA ALA A 345 19.07 -2.55 16.67
C ALA A 345 20.09 -1.40 16.65
N GLU A 346 20.20 -0.65 15.52
CA GLU A 346 21.04 0.56 15.46
C GLU A 346 20.57 1.67 16.41
N ARG A 347 19.29 1.72 16.69
CA ARG A 347 18.70 2.65 17.68
C ARG A 347 18.86 2.16 19.13
N GLY A 348 19.49 1.00 19.35
CA GLY A 348 19.73 0.42 20.67
C GLY A 348 18.52 -0.27 21.28
N TYR A 349 17.60 -0.79 20.46
CA TYR A 349 16.47 -1.59 20.92
C TYR A 349 16.86 -3.07 21.05
N SER A 350 16.24 -3.76 22.04
CA SER A 350 16.52 -5.17 22.32
C SER A 350 15.61 -6.05 21.45
N VAL A 351 16.08 -6.38 20.24
CA VAL A 351 15.29 -7.10 19.22
C VAL A 351 15.87 -8.47 18.85
N GLY A 352 16.58 -9.11 19.76
CA GLY A 352 17.03 -10.50 19.61
C GLY A 352 18.20 -10.73 18.65
N GLY A 353 18.79 -9.67 18.10
CA GLY A 353 19.95 -9.70 17.22
C GLY A 353 20.57 -8.33 17.06
N ASP A 354 21.79 -8.26 16.52
CA ASP A 354 22.42 -7.00 16.15
C ASP A 354 21.98 -6.55 14.74
N ALA A 355 22.31 -5.31 14.40
CA ALA A 355 21.95 -4.71 13.12
C ALA A 355 22.52 -5.49 11.92
N ALA A 356 23.74 -6.00 12.02
CA ALA A 356 24.37 -6.78 10.95
C ALA A 356 23.64 -8.09 10.68
N THR A 357 23.19 -8.76 11.73
CA THR A 357 22.39 -9.99 11.65
C THR A 357 21.06 -9.73 10.94
N TRP A 358 20.30 -8.73 11.37
CA TRP A 358 19.00 -8.41 10.79
C TRP A 358 19.12 -7.89 9.36
N TYR A 359 20.10 -7.06 9.06
CA TYR A 359 20.42 -6.60 7.70
C TYR A 359 20.72 -7.79 6.76
N THR A 360 21.54 -8.72 7.20
CA THR A 360 21.89 -9.95 6.44
C THR A 360 20.63 -10.79 6.20
N ASN A 361 19.80 -10.95 7.23
CA ASN A 361 18.53 -11.68 7.12
C ASN A 361 17.56 -11.04 6.13
N GLY A 362 17.46 -9.72 6.10
CA GLY A 362 16.64 -8.99 5.13
C GLY A 362 17.10 -9.24 3.69
N ILE A 363 18.40 -9.16 3.43
CA ILE A 363 18.96 -9.45 2.10
C ILE A 363 18.70 -10.91 1.73
N ARG A 364 18.99 -11.88 2.63
CA ARG A 364 18.76 -13.31 2.36
C ARG A 364 17.29 -13.62 2.06
N SER A 365 16.37 -13.06 2.84
CA SER A 365 14.95 -13.25 2.63
C SER A 365 14.49 -12.71 1.27
N SER A 366 14.98 -11.52 0.88
CA SER A 366 14.74 -10.99 -0.46
C SER A 366 15.32 -11.88 -1.56
N MET A 367 16.55 -12.39 -1.37
CA MET A 367 17.18 -13.29 -2.34
C MET A 367 16.38 -14.60 -2.50
N GLU A 368 15.88 -15.17 -1.40
CA GLU A 368 15.07 -16.38 -1.43
C GLU A 368 13.72 -16.15 -2.12
N TYR A 369 13.04 -15.04 -1.81
CA TYR A 369 11.79 -14.69 -2.49
C TYR A 369 11.96 -14.60 -4.02
N TRP A 370 13.10 -14.07 -4.47
CA TRP A 370 13.43 -13.94 -5.88
C TRP A 370 14.12 -15.18 -6.47
N GLU A 371 14.19 -16.28 -5.72
CA GLU A 371 14.78 -17.55 -6.18
C GLU A 371 16.23 -17.39 -6.67
N VAL A 372 16.99 -16.55 -5.97
CA VAL A 372 18.44 -16.44 -6.19
C VAL A 372 19.12 -17.65 -5.54
N PRO A 373 20.01 -18.35 -6.25
CA PRO A 373 20.76 -19.47 -5.68
C PRO A 373 21.52 -19.04 -4.40
N THR A 374 21.52 -19.91 -3.39
CA THR A 374 22.16 -19.61 -2.10
C THR A 374 23.64 -19.22 -2.23
N ALA A 375 24.37 -19.88 -3.16
CA ALA A 375 25.77 -19.56 -3.42
C ALA A 375 25.97 -18.12 -3.94
N ASP A 376 25.07 -17.65 -4.79
CA ASP A 376 25.13 -16.28 -5.35
C ASP A 376 24.73 -15.26 -4.28
N ALA A 377 23.74 -15.59 -3.44
CA ALA A 377 23.36 -14.77 -2.30
C ALA A 377 24.53 -14.66 -1.28
N ASP A 378 25.25 -15.74 -1.01
CA ASP A 378 26.43 -15.76 -0.13
C ASP A 378 27.57 -14.93 -0.73
N ALA A 379 27.82 -15.07 -2.03
CA ALA A 379 28.84 -14.28 -2.74
C ALA A 379 28.51 -12.77 -2.69
N TYR A 380 27.24 -12.41 -2.90
CA TYR A 380 26.78 -11.02 -2.79
C TYR A 380 26.97 -10.45 -1.39
N LEU A 381 26.57 -11.19 -0.37
CA LEU A 381 26.72 -10.79 1.04
C LEU A 381 28.18 -10.66 1.47
N ALA A 382 29.11 -11.38 0.85
CA ALA A 382 30.54 -11.31 1.10
C ALA A 382 31.24 -10.13 0.43
N ARG A 383 30.58 -9.43 -0.48
CA ARG A 383 31.16 -8.26 -1.16
C ARG A 383 31.49 -7.14 -0.17
N ALA A 384 32.62 -6.48 -0.34
CA ALA A 384 33.06 -5.41 0.56
C ALA A 384 32.12 -4.18 0.57
N ASP A 385 31.41 -3.94 -0.53
CA ASP A 385 30.44 -2.84 -0.69
C ASP A 385 29.02 -3.23 -0.28
N VAL A 386 28.79 -4.46 0.20
CA VAL A 386 27.51 -4.99 0.67
C VAL A 386 27.58 -5.42 2.13
N ALA A 387 28.61 -6.17 2.53
CA ALA A 387 28.74 -6.67 3.90
C ALA A 387 28.64 -5.54 4.93
N TYR A 388 27.79 -5.71 5.94
CA TYR A 388 27.46 -4.65 6.90
C TYR A 388 28.68 -4.00 7.57
N ALA A 389 29.71 -4.82 7.89
CA ALA A 389 30.93 -4.36 8.54
C ALA A 389 31.85 -3.51 7.63
N THR A 390 31.83 -3.75 6.32
CA THR A 390 32.79 -3.15 5.37
C THR A 390 32.16 -2.17 4.39
N ALA A 391 30.85 -2.25 4.17
CA ALA A 391 30.13 -1.32 3.29
C ALA A 391 30.31 0.13 3.77
N THR A 392 30.51 1.03 2.83
CA THR A 392 30.69 2.46 3.10
C THR A 392 29.41 3.13 3.56
N GLY A 393 29.54 4.26 4.27
CA GLY A 393 28.44 5.05 4.77
C GLY A 393 27.97 4.67 6.17
N ASN A 394 27.01 5.44 6.67
CA ASN A 394 26.38 5.17 7.97
C ASN A 394 25.34 4.05 7.87
N TRP A 395 24.74 3.68 8.99
CA TRP A 395 23.73 2.61 9.03
C TRP A 395 22.48 2.91 8.19
N LYS A 396 22.03 4.19 8.12
CA LYS A 396 20.89 4.60 7.29
C LYS A 396 21.18 4.29 5.81
N GLN A 397 22.38 4.59 5.33
CA GLN A 397 22.78 4.30 3.96
C GLN A 397 22.84 2.81 3.66
N LYS A 398 23.42 2.01 4.58
CA LYS A 398 23.52 0.56 4.40
C LYS A 398 22.14 -0.08 4.36
N ILE A 399 21.34 0.14 5.40
CA ILE A 399 20.00 -0.44 5.53
C ILE A 399 19.08 0.11 4.45
N GLY A 400 19.01 1.42 4.25
CA GLY A 400 18.12 2.06 3.28
C GLY A 400 18.36 1.60 1.85
N THR A 401 19.63 1.49 1.45
CA THR A 401 19.98 1.01 0.09
C THR A 401 19.50 -0.43 -0.12
N GLN A 402 19.77 -1.34 0.82
CA GLN A 402 19.40 -2.75 0.65
C GLN A 402 17.89 -2.98 0.81
N ALA A 403 17.24 -2.25 1.71
CA ALA A 403 15.78 -2.29 1.85
C ALA A 403 15.10 -1.80 0.56
N TRP A 404 15.55 -0.68 0.01
CA TRP A 404 15.03 -0.15 -1.25
C TRP A 404 15.23 -1.13 -2.41
N LEU A 405 16.41 -1.76 -2.54
CA LEU A 405 16.64 -2.81 -3.54
C LEU A 405 15.71 -4.02 -3.33
N ALA A 406 15.48 -4.42 -2.07
CA ALA A 406 14.64 -5.57 -1.75
C ALA A 406 13.14 -5.33 -2.03
N PHE A 407 12.67 -4.08 -1.97
CA PHE A 407 11.26 -3.72 -2.16
C PHE A 407 10.88 -3.47 -3.63
N TYR A 408 11.70 -3.88 -4.58
CA TYR A 408 11.35 -3.80 -6.00
C TYR A 408 9.94 -4.35 -6.26
N VAL A 409 9.16 -3.67 -7.12
CA VAL A 409 7.73 -3.84 -7.39
C VAL A 409 6.81 -3.27 -6.28
N ARG A 410 7.25 -3.23 -5.02
CA ARG A 410 6.51 -2.68 -3.87
C ARG A 410 6.79 -1.17 -3.76
N GLY A 411 6.25 -0.39 -4.71
CA GLY A 411 6.60 1.01 -4.88
C GLY A 411 6.36 1.88 -3.65
N LEU A 412 5.24 1.67 -2.93
CA LEU A 412 4.94 2.41 -1.70
C LEU A 412 5.99 2.15 -0.61
N GLU A 413 6.40 0.88 -0.43
CA GLU A 413 7.40 0.50 0.56
C GLU A 413 8.79 1.04 0.21
N GLY A 414 9.17 0.98 -1.08
CA GLY A 414 10.43 1.54 -1.56
C GLY A 414 10.50 3.06 -1.35
N TRP A 415 9.42 3.76 -1.69
CA TRP A 415 9.32 5.20 -1.48
C TRP A 415 9.29 5.58 0.01
N THR A 416 8.58 4.81 0.85
CA THR A 416 8.54 5.02 2.31
C THR A 416 9.93 4.78 2.94
N SER A 417 10.62 3.70 2.55
CA SER A 417 11.98 3.42 3.02
C SER A 417 12.95 4.55 2.66
N TYR A 418 12.89 5.04 1.40
CA TYR A 418 13.69 6.18 0.96
C TYR A 418 13.42 7.43 1.81
N ARG A 419 12.18 7.80 2.03
CA ARG A 419 11.81 9.00 2.81
C ARG A 419 12.30 8.93 4.26
N ARG A 420 12.23 7.73 4.87
CA ARG A 420 12.64 7.52 6.26
C ARG A 420 14.15 7.52 6.47
N LEU A 421 14.90 7.03 5.52
CA LEU A 421 16.34 6.79 5.65
C LEU A 421 17.19 7.70 4.76
N ASP A 422 16.59 8.43 3.81
CA ASP A 422 17.24 9.28 2.80
C ASP A 422 18.20 8.54 1.86
N PHE A 423 18.06 7.22 1.75
CA PHE A 423 18.90 6.38 0.90
C PHE A 423 18.07 5.29 0.19
N PRO A 424 18.53 4.92 -1.04
CA PRO A 424 19.67 5.45 -1.79
C PRO A 424 19.45 6.90 -2.25
N VAL A 425 20.50 7.55 -2.74
CA VAL A 425 20.34 8.85 -3.40
C VAL A 425 19.62 8.62 -4.73
N LEU A 426 18.44 9.22 -4.87
CA LEU A 426 17.61 9.13 -6.06
C LEU A 426 17.91 10.27 -7.04
N ASN A 427 17.66 10.03 -8.32
CA ASN A 427 17.88 11.02 -9.39
C ASN A 427 16.76 12.07 -9.39
N LEU A 428 17.08 13.32 -9.66
CA LEU A 428 16.05 14.31 -9.98
C LEU A 428 15.70 14.19 -11.49
N PRO A 429 14.40 14.19 -11.83
CA PRO A 429 14.02 14.21 -13.23
C PRO A 429 14.37 15.57 -13.86
N PRO A 430 14.43 15.69 -15.19
CA PRO A 430 14.87 16.91 -15.87
C PRO A 430 13.88 18.08 -15.75
N ALA A 431 12.60 17.81 -15.51
CA ALA A 431 11.54 18.82 -15.44
C ALA A 431 10.56 18.54 -14.26
N PRO A 432 11.05 18.52 -13.01
CA PRO A 432 10.21 18.21 -11.86
C PRO A 432 9.11 19.26 -11.70
N ASP A 433 7.89 18.80 -11.31
CA ASP A 433 6.78 19.69 -10.99
C ASP A 433 7.18 20.70 -9.91
N GLU A 434 6.65 21.92 -10.00
CA GLU A 434 6.98 23.02 -9.10
C GLU A 434 6.66 22.69 -7.62
N SER A 435 5.62 21.89 -7.37
CA SER A 435 5.24 21.48 -6.00
C SER A 435 6.25 20.54 -5.33
N ALA A 436 7.14 19.92 -6.12
CA ALA A 436 8.26 19.13 -5.62
C ALA A 436 9.46 19.97 -5.15
N GLU A 437 9.51 21.27 -5.52
CA GLU A 437 10.56 22.23 -5.13
C GLU A 437 11.99 21.71 -5.39
N GLY A 438 12.16 20.93 -6.48
CA GLY A 438 13.46 20.35 -6.86
C GLY A 438 13.92 19.19 -5.99
N ALA A 439 13.00 18.53 -5.29
CA ALA A 439 13.27 17.33 -4.48
C ALA A 439 12.42 16.14 -4.95
N VAL A 440 12.82 14.93 -4.54
CA VAL A 440 11.96 13.74 -4.67
C VAL A 440 10.76 13.91 -3.73
N PRO A 441 9.53 13.59 -4.17
CA PRO A 441 8.33 13.78 -3.37
C PRO A 441 8.42 13.13 -1.98
N ARG A 442 8.00 13.89 -0.96
CA ARG A 442 7.95 13.45 0.44
C ARG A 442 6.54 13.04 0.88
N ARG A 443 5.52 13.44 0.12
CA ARG A 443 4.12 13.06 0.30
C ARG A 443 3.34 13.25 -1.00
N HIS A 444 2.09 12.80 -1.05
CA HIS A 444 1.11 13.26 -2.02
C HIS A 444 0.43 14.54 -1.53
N THR A 445 0.09 15.44 -2.46
CA THR A 445 -0.81 16.56 -2.17
C THR A 445 -2.22 16.06 -1.88
N TYR A 446 -2.96 16.83 -1.09
CA TYR A 446 -4.35 16.50 -0.81
C TYR A 446 -5.20 16.49 -2.09
N PRO A 447 -6.30 15.72 -2.13
CA PRO A 447 -7.20 15.68 -3.27
C PRO A 447 -7.73 17.06 -3.65
N VAL A 448 -7.75 17.36 -4.94
CA VAL A 448 -8.30 18.63 -5.45
C VAL A 448 -9.78 18.79 -5.05
N ASN A 449 -10.54 17.69 -5.00
CA ASN A 449 -11.95 17.75 -4.58
C ASN A 449 -12.14 18.21 -3.13
N GLU A 450 -11.20 17.93 -2.23
CA GLU A 450 -11.25 18.38 -0.83
C GLU A 450 -11.18 19.90 -0.72
N GLN A 451 -10.50 20.56 -1.64
CA GLN A 451 -10.43 22.04 -1.68
C GLN A 451 -11.80 22.69 -1.91
N THR A 452 -12.79 21.95 -2.39
CA THR A 452 -14.16 22.43 -2.60
C THR A 452 -15.17 21.77 -1.68
N LEU A 453 -15.07 20.45 -1.47
CA LEU A 453 -16.05 19.67 -0.71
C LEU A 453 -15.81 19.75 0.81
N ASN A 454 -14.55 19.95 1.25
CA ASN A 454 -14.16 20.04 2.66
C ASN A 454 -13.16 21.18 2.88
N LYS A 455 -13.45 22.32 2.27
CA LYS A 455 -12.51 23.43 2.08
C LYS A 455 -11.82 23.90 3.35
N ASP A 456 -12.57 24.13 4.41
CA ASP A 456 -12.03 24.76 5.63
C ASP A 456 -11.13 23.78 6.39
N ASN A 457 -11.51 22.52 6.51
CA ASN A 457 -10.69 21.49 7.15
C ASN A 457 -9.47 21.14 6.30
N ASN A 458 -9.61 21.07 4.98
CA ASN A 458 -8.48 20.88 4.08
C ASN A 458 -7.46 22.01 4.17
N ALA A 459 -7.92 23.27 4.16
CA ALA A 459 -7.04 24.43 4.31
C ALA A 459 -6.34 24.48 5.69
N ALA A 460 -7.05 24.10 6.75
CA ALA A 460 -6.47 24.00 8.09
C ALA A 460 -5.38 22.90 8.16
N ALA A 461 -5.64 21.72 7.58
CA ALA A 461 -4.66 20.65 7.50
C ALA A 461 -3.42 21.07 6.69
N ALA A 462 -3.63 21.63 5.49
CA ALA A 462 -2.54 22.14 4.66
C ALA A 462 -1.67 23.18 5.41
N SER A 463 -2.29 24.10 6.13
CA SER A 463 -1.58 25.09 6.94
C SER A 463 -0.77 24.46 8.08
N LYS A 464 -1.35 23.47 8.77
CA LYS A 464 -0.74 22.77 9.90
C LYS A 464 0.52 22.03 9.54
N ILE A 465 0.54 21.37 8.38
CA ILE A 465 1.71 20.61 7.89
C ILE A 465 2.78 21.50 7.22
N GLY A 466 2.57 22.82 7.15
CA GLY A 466 3.53 23.76 6.53
C GLY A 466 3.35 23.96 5.03
N GLY A 467 2.22 23.54 4.45
CA GLY A 467 1.86 23.70 3.05
C GLY A 467 1.55 22.37 2.35
N ASP A 468 0.59 22.39 1.44
CA ASP A 468 0.20 21.20 0.66
C ASP A 468 1.05 21.07 -0.59
N LYS A 469 2.30 20.65 -0.42
CA LYS A 469 3.29 20.44 -1.50
C LYS A 469 3.83 19.02 -1.47
N LEU A 470 4.35 18.56 -2.61
CA LEU A 470 5.04 17.27 -2.70
C LEU A 470 6.33 17.25 -1.86
N SER A 471 6.99 18.39 -1.68
CA SER A 471 8.21 18.54 -0.87
C SER A 471 7.94 18.55 0.64
N THR A 472 6.70 18.79 1.08
CA THR A 472 6.35 18.87 2.50
C THR A 472 6.57 17.51 3.17
N LYS A 473 7.38 17.49 4.22
CA LYS A 473 7.65 16.29 5.00
C LYS A 473 6.42 15.91 5.85
N ILE A 474 6.21 14.63 6.03
CA ILE A 474 5.22 14.12 6.99
C ILE A 474 5.88 13.93 8.37
N PHE A 475 5.10 13.67 9.40
CA PHE A 475 5.53 13.75 10.80
C PHE A 475 6.75 12.90 11.19
N TRP A 476 7.04 11.81 10.50
CA TRP A 476 8.18 10.93 10.76
C TRP A 476 9.35 11.13 9.78
N ASP A 477 9.21 11.92 8.75
CA ASP A 477 10.26 12.23 7.76
C ASP A 477 11.09 13.42 8.28
N GLU A 478 12.33 13.19 8.69
CA GLU A 478 13.24 14.19 9.27
C GLU A 478 14.04 15.02 8.24
#